data_304d35a845ff7ceb1850c4be7392970c
#
_entry.id   304d35a845ff7ceb1850c4be7392970c
#
_cell.length_a   1.000
_cell.length_b   1.000
_cell.length_c   1.000
_cell.angle_alpha   90.00
_cell.angle_beta   90.00
_cell.angle_gamma   90.00
#
_symmetry.space_group_name_H-M   'P 1'
#
loop_
_entity.id
_entity.type
_entity.pdbx_description
1 polymer ?
#
loop_
_entity_poly.entity_id
_entity_poly.type
_entity_poly.pdbx_seq_one_letter_code
_entity_poly.pdbx_strand_id
1 'polypeptide(L)'
;SHLDTFDPKPEASAEIRGDLSTIKTSADGVRVSEYLPKMAKHMDKVAVVNSLHSKQGAHEQARYLMKTNYAKRGTIQHPHMAAWFLKYENRINQQLPGFVSINSGSRAPGAGFFGIDCEPLIIGKPEAGLQNSKHFAGTSESDFMRRRKLSERLDQKFHSKYKDKCASAYTAIY
;
A
#
# COMPACT_ATOMS: atom_id res chain seq x y z
N SER A 1 12.77 2.83 -13.05
CA SER A 1 13.69 1.83 -12.51
C SER A 1 14.48 1.24 -13.64
N HIS A 2 15.75 1.14 -13.44
CA HIS A 2 16.68 0.58 -14.39
C HIS A 2 16.61 -0.96 -14.43
N LEU A 3 17.00 -1.52 -15.57
CA LEU A 3 17.18 -2.95 -15.80
C LEU A 3 18.12 -3.61 -14.78
N ASP A 4 18.99 -2.83 -14.19
CA ASP A 4 20.15 -3.24 -13.42
C ASP A 4 19.86 -3.70 -12.00
N THR A 5 18.61 -3.83 -11.58
CA THR A 5 18.28 -4.24 -10.21
C THR A 5 18.15 -5.75 -10.06
N PHE A 6 17.14 -6.34 -10.71
CA PHE A 6 16.83 -7.76 -10.62
C PHE A 6 17.21 -8.57 -11.88
N ASP A 7 17.56 -7.88 -12.97
CA ASP A 7 17.99 -8.49 -14.21
C ASP A 7 19.25 -7.77 -14.76
N PRO A 8 20.39 -7.89 -14.10
CA PRO A 8 21.61 -7.14 -14.42
C PRO A 8 22.30 -7.58 -15.71
N LYS A 9 21.86 -8.64 -16.38
CA LYS A 9 22.36 -9.14 -17.67
C LYS A 9 23.90 -9.18 -17.80
N PRO A 10 24.62 -9.91 -16.94
CA PRO A 10 26.10 -9.88 -16.88
C PRO A 10 26.76 -10.29 -18.19
N GLU A 11 26.11 -11.12 -19.00
CA GLU A 11 26.62 -11.61 -20.28
C GLU A 11 26.34 -10.67 -21.47
N ALA A 12 25.59 -9.58 -21.24
CA ALA A 12 25.30 -8.60 -22.29
C ALA A 12 26.50 -7.65 -22.50
N SER A 13 26.49 -6.95 -23.64
CA SER A 13 27.51 -5.92 -23.93
C SER A 13 27.49 -4.81 -22.86
N ALA A 14 28.59 -4.08 -22.69
CA ALA A 14 28.73 -3.02 -21.70
C ALA A 14 27.66 -1.92 -21.84
N GLU A 15 27.19 -1.65 -23.06
CA GLU A 15 26.12 -0.68 -23.35
C GLU A 15 24.77 -1.09 -22.75
N ILE A 16 24.51 -2.41 -22.68
CA ILE A 16 23.26 -2.97 -22.12
C ILE A 16 23.42 -3.26 -20.63
N ARG A 17 24.54 -3.82 -20.24
CA ARG A 17 24.86 -4.19 -18.87
C ARG A 17 25.07 -2.98 -17.96
N GLY A 18 25.62 -1.88 -18.48
CA GLY A 18 26.09 -0.75 -17.69
C GLY A 18 27.32 -1.08 -16.86
N ASP A 19 27.65 -0.20 -15.92
CA ASP A 19 28.85 -0.30 -15.07
C ASP A 19 28.60 -1.08 -13.77
N LEU A 20 27.41 -1.64 -13.58
CA LEU A 20 27.02 -2.32 -12.34
C LEU A 20 27.55 -3.74 -12.26
N SER A 21 28.10 -4.09 -11.10
CA SER A 21 28.51 -5.44 -10.78
C SER A 21 27.32 -6.26 -10.27
N THR A 22 27.47 -7.57 -10.33
CA THR A 22 26.45 -8.51 -9.87
C THR A 22 26.95 -9.34 -8.71
N ILE A 23 26.06 -9.67 -7.78
CA ILE A 23 26.36 -10.54 -6.64
C ILE A 23 25.55 -11.84 -6.73
N LYS A 24 26.11 -12.91 -6.16
CA LYS A 24 25.39 -14.17 -5.97
C LYS A 24 24.26 -14.01 -4.97
N THR A 25 23.23 -14.81 -5.12
CA THR A 25 22.07 -14.81 -4.22
C THR A 25 21.91 -16.13 -3.49
N SER A 26 20.94 -16.22 -2.59
CA SER A 26 20.57 -17.48 -1.93
C SER A 26 19.88 -18.49 -2.88
N ALA A 27 19.45 -18.04 -4.06
CA ALA A 27 18.90 -18.91 -5.09
C ALA A 27 19.98 -19.25 -6.13
N ASP A 28 20.15 -20.55 -6.45
CA ASP A 28 21.13 -21.00 -7.41
C ASP A 28 20.86 -20.44 -8.84
N GLY A 29 21.93 -19.97 -9.48
CA GLY A 29 21.86 -19.41 -10.84
C GLY A 29 21.26 -18.00 -10.91
N VAL A 30 20.73 -17.47 -9.82
CA VAL A 30 20.15 -16.12 -9.79
C VAL A 30 21.18 -15.10 -9.30
N ARG A 31 21.36 -14.02 -10.05
CA ARG A 31 22.21 -12.89 -9.68
C ARG A 31 21.40 -11.61 -9.65
N VAL A 32 21.74 -10.72 -8.75
CA VAL A 32 21.14 -9.39 -8.62
C VAL A 32 22.24 -8.32 -8.59
N SER A 33 21.87 -7.06 -8.74
CA SER A 33 22.79 -5.94 -8.61
C SER A 33 23.47 -5.92 -7.24
N GLU A 34 24.74 -5.50 -7.21
CA GLU A 34 25.54 -5.32 -5.99
C GLU A 34 24.90 -4.36 -4.97
N TYR A 35 23.99 -3.50 -5.40
CA TYR A 35 23.24 -2.60 -4.51
C TYR A 35 22.13 -3.28 -3.71
N LEU A 36 21.86 -4.55 -3.94
CA LEU A 36 20.80 -5.30 -3.26
C LEU A 36 21.31 -6.44 -2.35
N PRO A 37 22.36 -6.23 -1.52
CA PRO A 37 22.99 -7.31 -0.76
C PRO A 37 22.06 -7.94 0.30
N LYS A 38 21.12 -7.17 0.86
CA LYS A 38 20.14 -7.69 1.80
C LYS A 38 19.07 -8.52 1.09
N MET A 39 18.63 -8.10 -0.08
CA MET A 39 17.65 -8.83 -0.89
C MET A 39 18.24 -10.13 -1.44
N ALA A 40 19.51 -10.12 -1.83
CA ALA A 40 20.23 -11.31 -2.30
C ALA A 40 20.16 -12.50 -1.35
N LYS A 41 20.10 -12.25 -0.02
CA LYS A 41 19.98 -13.28 1.02
C LYS A 41 18.62 -13.96 1.10
N HIS A 42 17.61 -13.44 0.44
CA HIS A 42 16.21 -13.89 0.50
C HIS A 42 15.66 -14.27 -0.88
N MET A 43 16.52 -14.36 -1.90
CA MET A 43 16.09 -14.65 -3.28
C MET A 43 15.53 -16.05 -3.46
N ASP A 44 15.83 -16.98 -2.56
CA ASP A 44 15.18 -18.29 -2.45
C ASP A 44 13.66 -18.23 -2.21
N LYS A 45 13.16 -17.09 -1.74
CA LYS A 45 11.75 -16.83 -1.45
C LYS A 45 11.09 -15.86 -2.44
N VAL A 46 11.81 -15.48 -3.50
CA VAL A 46 11.37 -14.44 -4.45
C VAL A 46 11.24 -15.03 -5.84
N ALA A 47 10.09 -14.82 -6.46
CA ALA A 47 9.90 -15.09 -7.87
C ALA A 47 10.23 -13.82 -8.69
N VAL A 48 11.15 -13.91 -9.63
CA VAL A 48 11.55 -12.80 -10.51
C VAL A 48 11.01 -13.08 -11.92
N VAL A 49 10.22 -12.15 -12.46
CA VAL A 49 9.66 -12.24 -13.79
C VAL A 49 10.33 -11.22 -14.71
N ASN A 50 11.40 -11.61 -15.37
CA ASN A 50 12.21 -10.73 -16.23
C ASN A 50 11.54 -10.39 -17.57
N SER A 51 10.60 -11.22 -18.03
CA SER A 51 9.87 -11.03 -19.28
C SER A 51 8.64 -10.11 -19.16
N LEU A 52 8.37 -9.57 -17.99
CA LEU A 52 7.20 -8.69 -17.78
C LEU A 52 7.36 -7.39 -18.56
N HIS A 53 6.44 -7.11 -19.45
CA HIS A 53 6.40 -5.87 -20.23
C HIS A 53 5.03 -5.23 -20.22
N SER A 54 4.97 -3.94 -20.54
CA SER A 54 3.74 -3.16 -20.55
C SER A 54 3.78 -2.12 -21.65
N LYS A 55 2.60 -1.78 -22.18
CA LYS A 55 2.43 -0.68 -23.15
C LYS A 55 2.41 0.70 -22.49
N GLN A 56 2.51 0.79 -21.16
CA GLN A 56 2.45 2.03 -20.40
C GLN A 56 3.85 2.65 -20.27
N GLY A 57 4.14 3.68 -21.08
CA GLY A 57 5.42 4.38 -21.04
C GLY A 57 5.50 5.53 -20.03
N ALA A 58 4.36 6.11 -19.63
CA ALA A 58 4.35 7.22 -18.68
C ALA A 58 4.36 6.72 -17.23
N HIS A 59 5.14 7.37 -16.37
CA HIS A 59 5.35 6.96 -14.98
C HIS A 59 4.07 6.80 -14.15
N GLU A 60 3.12 7.72 -14.27
CA GLU A 60 1.87 7.66 -13.49
C GLU A 60 1.01 6.46 -13.90
N GLN A 61 0.84 6.24 -15.18
CA GLN A 61 0.08 5.11 -15.72
C GLN A 61 0.76 3.77 -15.42
N ALA A 62 2.08 3.71 -15.54
CA ALA A 62 2.84 2.52 -15.19
C ALA A 62 2.75 2.18 -13.69
N ARG A 63 2.88 3.19 -12.81
CA ARG A 63 2.69 3.00 -11.36
C ARG A 63 1.29 2.53 -11.01
N TYR A 64 0.27 3.09 -11.67
CA TYR A 64 -1.11 2.67 -11.47
C TYR A 64 -1.29 1.22 -11.91
N LEU A 65 -0.80 0.86 -13.11
CA LEU A 65 -0.85 -0.51 -13.62
C LEU A 65 -0.17 -1.50 -12.68
N MET A 66 1.04 -1.19 -12.20
CA MET A 66 1.79 -2.06 -11.28
C MET A 66 1.10 -2.27 -9.93
N LYS A 67 0.32 -1.29 -9.48
CA LYS A 67 -0.38 -1.37 -8.18
C LYS A 67 -1.77 -1.99 -8.27
N THR A 68 -2.43 -1.90 -9.42
CA THR A 68 -3.82 -2.32 -9.59
C THR A 68 -4.00 -3.45 -10.59
N ASN A 69 -2.99 -3.71 -11.43
CA ASN A 69 -3.04 -4.61 -12.61
C ASN A 69 -4.03 -4.16 -13.70
N TYR A 70 -4.44 -2.88 -13.70
CA TYR A 70 -5.35 -2.31 -14.69
C TYR A 70 -4.78 -1.04 -15.30
N ALA A 71 -5.06 -0.84 -16.59
CA ALA A 71 -4.84 0.46 -17.22
C ALA A 71 -5.79 1.51 -16.61
N LYS A 72 -5.27 2.69 -16.29
CA LYS A 72 -6.08 3.78 -15.72
C LYS A 72 -7.15 4.21 -16.72
N ARG A 73 -8.41 4.19 -16.29
CA ARG A 73 -9.56 4.71 -17.03
C ARG A 73 -10.18 5.85 -16.24
N GLY A 74 -10.64 6.90 -16.92
CA GLY A 74 -11.11 8.14 -16.27
C GLY A 74 -12.26 7.98 -15.29
N THR A 75 -13.10 6.97 -15.47
CA THR A 75 -14.34 6.76 -14.72
C THR A 75 -14.27 5.68 -13.65
N ILE A 76 -13.24 4.84 -13.68
CA ILE A 76 -13.14 3.69 -12.78
C ILE A 76 -11.87 3.81 -11.96
N GLN A 77 -12.02 3.73 -10.64
CA GLN A 77 -10.91 3.59 -9.71
C GLN A 77 -10.76 2.10 -9.35
N HIS A 78 -9.66 1.50 -9.80
CA HIS A 78 -9.39 0.09 -9.52
C HIS A 78 -8.72 -0.05 -8.15
N PRO A 79 -9.03 -1.13 -7.41
CA PRO A 79 -8.40 -1.38 -6.12
C PRO A 79 -6.90 -1.63 -6.24
N HIS A 80 -6.16 -1.14 -5.26
CA HIS A 80 -4.76 -1.55 -5.06
C HIS A 80 -4.67 -3.06 -4.77
N MET A 81 -3.58 -3.72 -5.16
CA MET A 81 -3.38 -5.16 -4.87
C MET A 81 -3.55 -5.49 -3.38
N ALA A 82 -3.14 -4.61 -2.46
CA ALA A 82 -3.34 -4.81 -1.02
C ALA A 82 -4.82 -4.75 -0.61
N ALA A 83 -5.65 -3.97 -1.30
CA ALA A 83 -7.10 -3.94 -1.05
C ALA A 83 -7.77 -5.25 -1.51
N TRP A 84 -7.31 -5.86 -2.61
CA TRP A 84 -7.71 -7.19 -3.03
C TRP A 84 -7.37 -8.23 -1.97
N PHE A 85 -6.15 -8.19 -1.47
CA PHE A 85 -5.70 -9.09 -0.42
C PHE A 85 -6.57 -8.96 0.84
N LEU A 86 -6.81 -7.73 1.29
CA LEU A 86 -7.65 -7.46 2.45
C LEU A 86 -9.11 -7.92 2.27
N LYS A 87 -9.61 -7.86 1.04
CA LYS A 87 -10.98 -8.30 0.72
C LYS A 87 -11.18 -9.80 0.84
N TYR A 88 -10.17 -10.59 0.46
CA TYR A 88 -10.30 -12.04 0.35
C TYR A 88 -9.65 -12.83 1.48
N GLU A 89 -8.56 -12.31 2.07
CA GLU A 89 -7.78 -13.04 3.09
C GLU A 89 -8.17 -12.71 4.53
N ASN A 90 -9.02 -11.72 4.74
CA ASN A 90 -9.36 -11.21 6.07
C ASN A 90 -8.16 -10.60 6.83
N ARG A 91 -8.47 -9.84 7.88
CA ARG A 91 -7.45 -9.25 8.76
C ARG A 91 -6.90 -10.30 9.71
N ILE A 92 -5.58 -10.47 9.74
CA ILE A 92 -4.90 -11.31 10.74
C ILE A 92 -5.03 -10.67 12.13
N ASN A 93 -4.92 -9.36 12.22
CA ASN A 93 -5.09 -8.60 13.45
C ASN A 93 -6.25 -7.61 13.30
N GLN A 94 -7.29 -7.76 14.12
CA GLN A 94 -8.48 -6.93 14.08
C GLN A 94 -8.27 -5.52 14.65
N GLN A 95 -7.22 -5.31 15.45
CA GLN A 95 -6.90 -4.03 16.07
C GLN A 95 -5.99 -3.15 15.20
N LEU A 96 -5.39 -3.72 14.15
CA LEU A 96 -4.51 -2.98 13.25
C LEU A 96 -5.16 -2.81 11.87
N PRO A 97 -4.86 -1.70 11.17
CA PRO A 97 -5.28 -1.54 9.79
C PRO A 97 -4.75 -2.68 8.93
N GLY A 98 -5.60 -3.29 8.13
CA GLY A 98 -5.19 -4.37 7.23
C GLY A 98 -4.35 -3.90 6.03
N PHE A 99 -4.46 -2.62 5.68
CA PHE A 99 -3.71 -1.98 4.60
C PHE A 99 -3.18 -0.63 5.06
N VAL A 100 -1.85 -0.47 5.02
CA VAL A 100 -1.15 0.78 5.35
C VAL A 100 -0.39 1.25 4.12
N SER A 101 -0.54 2.52 3.78
CA SER A 101 0.15 3.15 2.66
C SER A 101 1.08 4.25 3.16
N ILE A 102 2.40 4.06 3.01
CA ILE A 102 3.42 4.96 3.53
C ILE A 102 3.95 5.83 2.39
N ASN A 103 3.98 7.14 2.59
CA ASN A 103 4.52 8.14 1.66
C ASN A 103 4.01 8.00 0.20
N SER A 104 2.77 7.55 0.06
CA SER A 104 2.20 7.21 -1.25
C SER A 104 1.67 8.41 -2.03
N GLY A 105 1.61 9.59 -1.41
CA GLY A 105 0.97 10.78 -1.97
C GLY A 105 -0.55 10.63 -2.14
N SER A 106 -1.23 11.72 -2.45
CA SER A 106 -2.69 11.77 -2.60
C SER A 106 -3.25 11.04 -3.84
N ARG A 107 -2.39 10.57 -4.74
CA ARG A 107 -2.78 9.90 -6.00
C ARG A 107 -2.58 8.40 -6.00
N ALA A 108 -2.22 7.81 -4.86
CA ALA A 108 -2.07 6.36 -4.78
C ALA A 108 -3.45 5.68 -4.89
N PRO A 109 -3.55 4.56 -5.61
CA PRO A 109 -4.77 3.76 -5.59
C PRO A 109 -5.07 3.27 -4.18
N GLY A 110 -6.33 3.41 -3.76
CA GLY A 110 -6.86 2.90 -2.50
C GLY A 110 -7.71 1.66 -2.70
N ALA A 111 -8.86 1.61 -2.03
CA ALA A 111 -9.81 0.51 -2.16
C ALA A 111 -10.54 0.46 -3.51
N GLY A 112 -10.55 1.55 -4.27
CA GLY A 112 -11.27 1.63 -5.53
C GLY A 112 -12.75 1.31 -5.37
N PHE A 113 -13.27 0.33 -6.11
CA PHE A 113 -14.67 -0.07 -6.04
C PHE A 113 -15.02 -1.02 -4.87
N PHE A 114 -14.07 -1.38 -3.99
CA PHE A 114 -14.37 -2.21 -2.82
C PHE A 114 -14.97 -1.45 -1.64
N GLY A 115 -14.84 -0.14 -1.65
CA GLY A 115 -15.36 0.70 -0.58
C GLY A 115 -14.40 0.86 0.61
N ILE A 116 -14.88 1.58 1.62
CA ILE A 116 -14.07 2.11 2.71
C ILE A 116 -13.42 1.03 3.60
N ASP A 117 -14.01 -0.14 3.71
CA ASP A 117 -13.48 -1.25 4.53
C ASP A 117 -12.11 -1.76 4.05
N CYS A 118 -11.79 -1.53 2.78
CA CYS A 118 -10.53 -1.90 2.16
C CYS A 118 -9.61 -0.70 1.90
N GLU A 119 -9.94 0.49 2.43
CA GLU A 119 -9.15 1.70 2.23
C GLU A 119 -7.87 1.66 3.07
N PRO A 120 -6.74 2.17 2.55
CA PRO A 120 -5.49 2.22 3.29
C PRO A 120 -5.53 3.27 4.40
N LEU A 121 -4.90 2.96 5.55
CA LEU A 121 -4.43 3.98 6.46
C LEU A 121 -3.22 4.67 5.81
N ILE A 122 -3.34 5.95 5.52
CA ILE A 122 -2.27 6.73 4.89
C ILE A 122 -1.37 7.33 5.95
N ILE A 123 -0.08 7.01 5.89
CA ILE A 123 0.97 7.61 6.71
C ILE A 123 1.86 8.45 5.79
N GLY A 124 1.73 9.78 5.86
CA GLY A 124 2.47 10.69 5.01
C GLY A 124 3.97 10.70 5.34
N LYS A 125 4.29 10.96 6.60
CA LYS A 125 5.66 10.98 7.14
C LYS A 125 5.71 10.10 8.38
N PRO A 126 6.38 8.95 8.35
CA PRO A 126 6.45 8.03 9.49
C PRO A 126 7.01 8.69 10.76
N GLU A 127 7.98 9.61 10.60
CA GLU A 127 8.62 10.32 11.70
C GLU A 127 7.66 11.27 12.43
N ALA A 128 6.64 11.76 11.75
CA ALA A 128 5.61 12.61 12.34
C ALA A 128 4.53 11.81 13.09
N GLY A 129 4.53 10.49 12.94
CA GLY A 129 3.51 9.60 13.49
C GLY A 129 2.16 9.71 12.76
N LEU A 130 1.12 9.18 13.40
CA LEU A 130 -0.24 9.27 12.88
C LEU A 130 -0.78 10.69 13.04
N GLN A 131 -1.30 11.25 11.95
CA GLN A 131 -2.00 12.53 12.00
C GLN A 131 -3.30 12.39 12.80
N ASN A 132 -3.61 13.41 13.59
CA ASN A 132 -4.82 13.48 14.41
C ASN A 132 -4.96 12.35 15.45
N SER A 133 -3.86 11.69 15.83
CA SER A 133 -3.85 10.63 16.86
C SER A 133 -3.76 11.16 18.29
N LYS A 134 -3.59 12.46 18.48
CA LYS A 134 -3.50 13.11 19.79
C LYS A 134 -4.67 14.05 19.99
N HIS A 135 -5.13 14.16 21.22
CA HIS A 135 -6.14 15.15 21.58
C HIS A 135 -5.61 16.57 21.37
N PHE A 136 -6.50 17.50 21.08
CA PHE A 136 -6.16 18.91 21.09
C PHE A 136 -5.63 19.32 22.47
N ALA A 137 -4.54 20.09 22.52
CA ALA A 137 -3.82 20.41 23.75
C ALA A 137 -4.67 21.04 24.88
N GLY A 138 -5.83 21.61 24.55
CA GLY A 138 -6.79 22.16 25.52
C GLY A 138 -7.94 21.23 25.90
N THR A 139 -7.90 19.94 25.50
CA THR A 139 -8.97 18.99 25.81
C THR A 139 -8.49 18.01 26.85
N SER A 140 -9.19 17.91 27.98
CA SER A 140 -8.91 16.86 28.96
C SER A 140 -9.35 15.49 28.47
N GLU A 141 -8.73 14.43 28.97
CA GLU A 141 -9.13 13.02 28.66
C GLU A 141 -10.60 12.80 28.96
N SER A 142 -11.11 13.29 30.09
CA SER A 142 -12.51 13.17 30.49
C SER A 142 -13.46 13.87 29.52
N ASP A 143 -13.08 15.05 29.00
CA ASP A 143 -13.89 15.76 28.02
C ASP A 143 -13.87 15.06 26.66
N PHE A 144 -12.73 14.52 26.28
CA PHE A 144 -12.63 13.73 25.06
C PHE A 144 -13.53 12.48 25.13
N MET A 145 -13.45 11.72 26.21
CA MET A 145 -14.27 10.51 26.39
C MET A 145 -15.77 10.83 26.46
N ARG A 146 -16.14 11.98 27.05
CA ARG A 146 -17.53 12.44 27.07
C ARG A 146 -18.03 12.79 25.67
N ARG A 147 -17.23 13.49 24.87
CA ARG A 147 -17.56 13.82 23.46
C ARG A 147 -17.66 12.57 22.61
N ARG A 148 -16.73 11.63 22.77
CA ARG A 148 -16.76 10.35 22.09
C ARG A 148 -18.03 9.56 22.39
N LYS A 149 -18.41 9.41 23.67
CA LYS A 149 -19.67 8.76 24.05
C LYS A 149 -20.90 9.43 23.46
N LEU A 150 -20.89 10.75 23.34
CA LEU A 150 -22.00 11.47 22.70
C LEU A 150 -22.05 11.17 21.20
N SER A 151 -20.91 11.19 20.50
CA SER A 151 -20.82 10.82 19.09
C SER A 151 -21.33 9.39 18.86
N GLU A 152 -20.86 8.41 19.64
CA GLU A 152 -21.31 7.01 19.56
C GLU A 152 -22.84 6.87 19.71
N ARG A 153 -23.47 7.64 20.61
CA ARG A 153 -24.93 7.65 20.76
C ARG A 153 -25.66 8.23 19.55
N LEU A 154 -25.10 9.26 18.94
CA LEU A 154 -25.67 9.87 17.74
C LEU A 154 -25.53 8.93 16.54
N ASP A 155 -24.39 8.28 16.41
CA ASP A 155 -24.12 7.31 15.36
C ASP A 155 -25.02 6.08 15.49
N GLN A 156 -25.22 5.56 16.71
CA GLN A 156 -26.17 4.47 16.96
C GLN A 156 -27.60 4.82 16.53
N LYS A 157 -28.06 6.05 16.83
CA LYS A 157 -29.37 6.52 16.38
C LYS A 157 -29.45 6.62 14.85
N PHE A 158 -28.38 7.10 14.22
CA PHE A 158 -28.30 7.19 12.77
C PHE A 158 -28.30 5.80 12.13
N HIS A 159 -27.49 4.87 12.64
CA HIS A 159 -27.44 3.48 12.18
C HIS A 159 -28.79 2.76 12.30
N SER A 160 -29.47 2.93 13.43
CA SER A 160 -30.78 2.29 13.64
C SER A 160 -31.83 2.80 12.63
N LYS A 161 -31.70 4.07 12.23
CA LYS A 161 -32.65 4.71 11.32
C LYS A 161 -32.35 4.43 9.83
N TYR A 162 -31.08 4.44 9.44
CA TYR A 162 -30.70 4.43 8.02
C TYR A 162 -29.97 3.16 7.56
N LYS A 163 -29.55 2.28 8.52
CA LYS A 163 -28.83 1.02 8.24
C LYS A 163 -27.64 1.20 7.27
N ASP A 164 -26.96 2.33 7.35
CA ASP A 164 -25.91 2.70 6.42
C ASP A 164 -24.58 2.06 6.79
N LYS A 165 -23.97 1.34 5.83
CA LYS A 165 -22.66 0.71 5.99
C LYS A 165 -21.51 1.71 6.13
N CYS A 166 -21.62 2.91 5.57
CA CYS A 166 -20.59 3.93 5.66
C CYS A 166 -20.39 4.45 7.08
N ALA A 167 -21.48 4.58 7.85
CA ALA A 167 -21.39 5.01 9.23
C ALA A 167 -20.71 3.96 10.14
N SER A 168 -20.88 2.65 9.86
CA SER A 168 -20.19 1.58 10.59
C SER A 168 -18.68 1.61 10.37
N ALA A 169 -18.26 1.88 9.14
CA ALA A 169 -16.85 1.97 8.78
C ALA A 169 -16.19 3.20 9.42
N TYR A 170 -16.90 4.32 9.51
CA TYR A 170 -16.41 5.52 10.18
C TYR A 170 -16.17 5.29 11.69
N THR A 171 -17.10 4.63 12.35
CA THR A 171 -16.97 4.30 13.78
C THR A 171 -15.83 3.31 14.06
N ALA A 172 -15.48 2.45 13.10
CA ALA A 172 -14.39 1.48 13.25
C ALA A 172 -12.97 2.10 13.16
N ILE A 173 -12.85 3.38 12.76
CA ILE A 173 -11.59 4.10 12.64
C ILE A 173 -11.20 4.79 13.98
N TYR A 174 -12.16 5.06 14.85
CA TYR A 174 -12.00 5.68 16.17
C TYR A 174 -12.17 4.69 17.31
#